data_fd0d58443d8ed911b659a19f95746e71
#
_entry.id   fd0d58443d8ed911b659a19f95746e71
#
_cell.length_a   1.000
_cell.length_b   1.000
_cell.length_c   1.000
_cell.angle_alpha   90.00
_cell.angle_beta   90.00
_cell.angle_gamma   90.00
#
_symmetry.space_group_name_H-M   'P 1'
#
loop_
_entity.id
_entity.type
_entity.pdbx_description
1 polymer ?
#
loop_
_entity_poly.entity_id
_entity_poly.type
_entity_poly.pdbx_seq_one_letter_code
_entity_poly.pdbx_strand_id
1 'polypeptide(L)'
;FRKNARITIENQCDEPIPAFFYQIDYCLTTVPEDAAYFHAQWRRQRITEKAKDYVVLDNIKGKGQYVGTYLALTSLERYWYGEGEMKFYIDGDKDYPTICGTGTEDYFGGAWSFATQQNGQTVENQYCTPYLGYPYYSSHDTFLHNDYHNDDQMPQRSFYRWHLLDPILFEKDLKVTLQQIGVSHGGLFERQDDVATTAYWYQTHPHVPFAPLMSRKERWPR
;
A
#
# COMPACT_ATOMS: atom_id res chain seq x y z
N PHE A 1 -7.70 11.27 19.31
CA PHE A 1 -8.37 12.57 19.32
C PHE A 1 -8.39 13.16 20.75
N ARG A 2 -8.33 14.48 20.89
CA ARG A 2 -8.27 15.13 22.21
C ARG A 2 -9.63 15.54 22.74
N LYS A 3 -10.56 15.91 21.87
CA LYS A 3 -11.90 16.38 22.25
C LYS A 3 -12.99 15.59 21.52
N ASN A 4 -12.94 15.58 20.19
CA ASN A 4 -13.96 14.98 19.36
C ASN A 4 -13.32 14.16 18.23
N ALA A 5 -13.98 13.09 17.82
CA ALA A 5 -13.71 12.37 16.59
C ALA A 5 -14.99 12.31 15.75
N ARG A 6 -14.83 12.36 14.44
CA ARG A 6 -15.91 12.18 13.48
C ARG A 6 -15.43 11.29 12.36
N ILE A 7 -16.17 10.22 12.10
CA ILE A 7 -15.95 9.33 10.96
C ILE A 7 -17.12 9.51 10.02
N THR A 8 -16.85 9.73 8.75
CA THR A 8 -17.88 9.89 7.71
C THR A 8 -17.62 8.94 6.56
N ILE A 9 -18.69 8.44 5.98
CA ILE A 9 -18.68 7.64 4.77
C ILE A 9 -19.57 8.33 3.76
N GLU A 10 -19.11 8.41 2.53
CA GLU A 10 -19.83 8.95 1.39
C GLU A 10 -19.93 7.89 0.30
N ASN A 11 -21.15 7.56 -0.11
CA ASN A 11 -21.38 6.78 -1.31
C ASN A 11 -21.30 7.69 -2.54
N GLN A 12 -20.31 7.48 -3.39
CA GLN A 12 -20.12 8.19 -4.65
C GLN A 12 -20.53 7.37 -5.87
N CYS A 13 -21.18 6.21 -5.67
CA CYS A 13 -21.81 5.45 -6.75
C CYS A 13 -23.16 6.01 -7.10
N ASP A 14 -23.64 5.71 -8.32
CA ASP A 14 -24.97 6.14 -8.77
C ASP A 14 -26.09 5.27 -8.16
N GLU A 15 -25.73 4.06 -7.69
CA GLU A 15 -26.63 3.11 -7.05
C GLU A 15 -26.51 3.16 -5.52
N PRO A 16 -27.60 2.95 -4.78
CA PRO A 16 -27.57 2.88 -3.34
C PRO A 16 -26.82 1.62 -2.86
N ILE A 17 -26.11 1.75 -1.75
CA ILE A 17 -25.55 0.60 -1.05
C ILE A 17 -26.65 0.06 -0.11
N PRO A 18 -27.20 -1.14 -0.38
CA PRO A 18 -28.35 -1.66 0.37
C PRO A 18 -28.03 -2.05 1.80
N ALA A 19 -26.75 -2.37 2.09
CA ALA A 19 -26.30 -2.73 3.44
C ALA A 19 -24.85 -2.29 3.63
N PHE A 20 -24.58 -1.68 4.76
CA PHE A 20 -23.23 -1.30 5.19
C PHE A 20 -23.08 -1.58 6.68
N PHE A 21 -22.10 -2.40 7.03
CA PHE A 21 -21.86 -2.83 8.42
C PHE A 21 -20.55 -2.22 8.90
N TYR A 22 -20.54 -1.74 10.15
CA TYR A 22 -19.33 -1.21 10.78
C TYR A 22 -19.34 -1.44 12.28
N GLN A 23 -18.15 -1.48 12.86
CA GLN A 23 -17.93 -1.46 14.29
C GLN A 23 -16.84 -0.43 14.59
N ILE A 24 -17.04 0.38 15.62
CA ILE A 24 -16.08 1.39 16.06
C ILE A 24 -15.96 1.26 17.58
N ASP A 25 -14.77 0.88 18.03
CA ASP A 25 -14.43 0.82 19.42
C ASP A 25 -13.66 2.08 19.82
N TYR A 26 -13.95 2.63 20.99
CA TYR A 26 -13.24 3.77 21.53
C TYR A 26 -13.18 3.71 23.05
N CYS A 27 -12.21 4.40 23.64
CA CYS A 27 -12.14 4.59 25.08
C CYS A 27 -12.03 6.09 25.43
N LEU A 28 -12.52 6.43 26.60
CA LEU A 28 -12.33 7.78 27.18
C LEU A 28 -11.16 7.69 28.17
N THR A 29 -10.11 8.45 27.86
CA THR A 29 -8.88 8.45 28.66
C THR A 29 -8.21 9.82 28.60
N THR A 30 -7.29 10.08 29.51
CA THR A 30 -6.42 11.24 29.43
C THR A 30 -5.46 11.05 28.26
N VAL A 31 -5.47 11.99 27.32
CA VAL A 31 -4.55 11.97 26.17
C VAL A 31 -3.29 12.73 26.54
N PRO A 32 -2.08 12.12 26.44
CA PRO A 32 -0.82 12.81 26.68
C PRO A 32 -0.66 14.05 25.79
N GLU A 33 0.04 15.06 26.28
CA GLU A 33 0.23 16.31 25.54
C GLU A 33 1.03 16.12 24.25
N ASP A 34 1.96 15.17 24.24
CA ASP A 34 2.82 14.80 23.12
C ASP A 34 2.21 13.75 22.18
N ALA A 35 0.99 13.29 22.45
CA ALA A 35 0.32 12.32 21.60
C ALA A 35 0.15 12.85 20.16
N ALA A 36 0.67 12.12 19.21
CA ALA A 36 0.53 12.40 17.79
C ALA A 36 -0.87 12.02 17.26
N TYR A 37 -1.25 12.60 16.13
CA TYR A 37 -2.51 12.30 15.47
C TYR A 37 -2.31 11.26 14.38
N PHE A 38 -3.24 10.32 14.29
CA PHE A 38 -3.29 9.32 13.23
C PHE A 38 -3.70 9.95 11.91
N HIS A 39 -2.99 9.55 10.84
CA HIS A 39 -3.25 9.94 9.47
C HIS A 39 -3.23 8.73 8.56
N ALA A 40 -4.03 8.79 7.51
CA ALA A 40 -3.99 7.83 6.41
C ALA A 40 -4.17 8.57 5.08
N GLN A 41 -3.42 8.17 4.06
CA GLN A 41 -3.55 8.74 2.72
C GLN A 41 -3.56 7.63 1.67
N TRP A 42 -4.62 7.61 0.86
CA TRP A 42 -4.73 6.74 -0.29
C TRP A 42 -4.23 7.44 -1.55
N ARG A 43 -3.48 6.71 -2.40
CA ARG A 43 -2.98 7.14 -3.70
C ARG A 43 -3.13 6.02 -4.72
N ARG A 44 -3.16 6.38 -6.01
CA ARG A 44 -3.15 5.43 -7.12
C ARG A 44 -2.51 6.04 -8.35
N GLN A 45 -1.81 5.19 -9.11
CA GLN A 45 -1.48 5.40 -10.52
C GLN A 45 -1.97 4.20 -11.33
N ARG A 46 -2.91 4.44 -12.25
CA ARG A 46 -3.52 3.36 -13.07
C ARG A 46 -2.54 2.78 -14.10
N ILE A 47 -1.51 3.52 -14.43
CA ILE A 47 -0.30 3.10 -15.13
C ILE A 47 0.83 3.89 -14.47
N THR A 48 1.73 3.21 -13.78
CA THR A 48 2.91 3.84 -13.19
C THR A 48 3.83 4.39 -14.27
N GLU A 49 4.59 5.42 -13.96
CA GLU A 49 5.52 6.01 -14.91
C GLU A 49 6.80 5.16 -14.97
N LYS A 50 7.21 4.79 -16.18
CA LYS A 50 8.39 3.94 -16.41
C LYS A 50 9.67 4.62 -15.92
N ALA A 51 10.54 3.86 -15.27
CA ALA A 51 11.79 4.33 -14.67
C ALA A 51 11.61 5.42 -13.60
N LYS A 52 10.44 5.46 -12.98
CA LYS A 52 10.18 6.31 -11.82
C LYS A 52 9.51 5.50 -10.69
N ASP A 53 9.95 5.76 -9.48
CA ASP A 53 9.31 5.21 -8.31
C ASP A 53 7.86 5.72 -8.19
N TYR A 54 6.96 4.81 -7.87
CA TYR A 54 5.61 5.17 -7.44
C TYR A 54 5.66 5.87 -6.07
N VAL A 55 4.98 6.99 -5.94
CA VAL A 55 4.95 7.75 -4.69
C VAL A 55 3.85 7.21 -3.77
N VAL A 56 4.25 6.56 -2.69
CA VAL A 56 3.37 6.05 -1.62
C VAL A 56 2.93 7.19 -0.71
N LEU A 57 3.89 8.01 -0.27
CA LEU A 57 3.65 9.16 0.60
C LEU A 57 4.66 10.26 0.30
N ASP A 58 4.22 11.52 0.30
CA ASP A 58 5.10 12.66 0.03
C ASP A 58 4.61 13.91 0.75
N ASN A 59 5.52 14.89 0.88
CA ASN A 59 5.26 16.18 1.48
C ASN A 59 4.81 16.10 2.95
N ILE A 60 5.27 15.12 3.69
CA ILE A 60 5.07 15.04 5.14
C ILE A 60 6.15 15.87 5.80
N LYS A 61 5.74 16.93 6.51
CA LYS A 61 6.64 17.86 7.21
C LYS A 61 6.28 17.89 8.69
N GLY A 62 7.28 17.75 9.55
CA GLY A 62 7.15 17.68 11.00
C GLY A 62 7.59 16.34 11.56
N LYS A 63 7.35 16.13 12.85
CA LYS A 63 7.76 14.93 13.60
C LYS A 63 6.66 13.87 13.60
N GLY A 64 7.03 12.61 13.43
CA GLY A 64 6.08 11.51 13.48
C GLY A 64 6.70 10.13 13.36
N GLN A 65 5.82 9.16 13.08
CA GLN A 65 6.20 7.78 12.86
C GLN A 65 5.31 7.14 11.80
N TYR A 66 5.93 6.52 10.80
CA TYR A 66 5.23 5.72 9.81
C TYR A 66 4.94 4.33 10.39
N VAL A 67 3.68 3.91 10.28
CA VAL A 67 3.23 2.67 10.94
C VAL A 67 2.61 1.66 10.00
N GLY A 68 2.49 1.93 8.72
CA GLY A 68 2.00 0.90 7.82
C GLY A 68 1.79 1.31 6.38
N THR A 69 1.75 0.27 5.55
CA THR A 69 1.42 0.32 4.12
C THR A 69 0.38 -0.75 3.81
N TYR A 70 -0.66 -0.37 3.08
CA TYR A 70 -1.47 -1.31 2.29
C TYR A 70 -1.18 -1.07 0.82
N LEU A 71 -0.94 -2.12 0.06
CA LEU A 71 -0.67 -2.08 -1.38
C LEU A 71 -1.69 -2.93 -2.12
N ALA A 72 -2.29 -2.39 -3.18
CA ALA A 72 -3.03 -3.12 -4.18
C ALA A 72 -2.32 -2.96 -5.53
N LEU A 73 -2.02 -4.08 -6.18
CA LEU A 73 -1.29 -4.16 -7.43
C LEU A 73 -2.09 -4.94 -8.45
N THR A 74 -2.33 -4.34 -9.63
CA THR A 74 -2.76 -5.07 -10.83
C THR A 74 -1.59 -5.12 -11.79
N SER A 75 -1.07 -6.31 -12.05
CA SER A 75 0.06 -6.52 -12.97
C SER A 75 -0.41 -6.31 -14.42
N LEU A 76 0.14 -5.29 -15.09
CA LEU A 76 -0.17 -4.97 -16.49
C LEU A 76 0.85 -5.59 -17.45
N GLU A 77 2.01 -5.96 -16.96
CA GLU A 77 3.09 -6.55 -17.72
C GLU A 77 3.36 -7.99 -17.25
N ARG A 78 3.91 -8.81 -18.15
CA ARG A 78 4.33 -10.19 -17.86
C ARG A 78 5.52 -10.23 -16.94
N TYR A 79 5.84 -11.43 -16.47
CA TYR A 79 6.99 -11.79 -15.64
C TYR A 79 6.87 -11.33 -14.18
N TRP A 80 7.89 -11.62 -13.41
CA TRP A 80 7.96 -11.32 -12.00
C TRP A 80 7.93 -9.80 -11.74
N TYR A 81 7.18 -9.37 -10.74
CA TYR A 81 6.84 -7.97 -10.48
C TYR A 81 7.51 -7.39 -9.24
N GLY A 82 8.09 -8.20 -8.36
CA GLY A 82 8.33 -7.85 -6.96
C GLY A 82 9.75 -7.42 -6.61
N GLU A 83 10.62 -7.07 -7.58
CA GLU A 83 11.98 -6.62 -7.30
C GLU A 83 12.08 -5.16 -6.84
N GLY A 84 11.00 -4.40 -6.98
CA GLY A 84 10.98 -2.98 -6.62
C GLY A 84 11.06 -2.75 -5.12
N GLU A 85 11.96 -1.86 -4.72
CA GLU A 85 12.27 -1.56 -3.33
C GLU A 85 11.30 -0.55 -2.72
N MET A 86 10.84 -0.81 -1.47
CA MET A 86 10.27 0.25 -0.63
C MET A 86 11.38 1.14 -0.09
N LYS A 87 11.26 2.45 -0.34
CA LYS A 87 12.28 3.44 0.03
C LYS A 87 11.69 4.50 0.96
N PHE A 88 12.40 4.79 2.04
CA PHE A 88 12.01 5.81 3.02
C PHE A 88 13.07 6.89 3.07
N TYR A 89 12.71 8.07 2.58
CA TYR A 89 13.50 9.29 2.64
C TYR A 89 13.12 10.06 3.89
N ILE A 90 14.06 10.22 4.80
CA ILE A 90 13.85 10.69 6.17
C ILE A 90 14.70 11.94 6.43
N ASP A 91 14.08 12.94 7.04
CA ASP A 91 14.76 14.10 7.65
C ASP A 91 15.71 14.89 6.73
N GLY A 92 15.30 15.07 5.49
CA GLY A 92 16.03 15.87 4.50
C GLY A 92 16.77 15.05 3.44
N ASP A 93 16.59 13.74 3.43
CA ASP A 93 17.10 12.88 2.34
C ASP A 93 16.60 13.36 0.98
N LYS A 94 17.46 13.30 -0.04
CA LYS A 94 17.14 13.72 -1.41
C LYS A 94 17.42 12.63 -2.42
N ASP A 95 18.69 12.31 -2.61
CA ASP A 95 19.15 11.39 -3.67
C ASP A 95 19.11 9.93 -3.21
N TYR A 96 19.36 9.70 -1.93
CA TYR A 96 19.39 8.36 -1.35
C TYR A 96 18.46 8.29 -0.13
N PRO A 97 17.67 7.20 -0.01
CA PRO A 97 16.82 7.00 1.16
C PRO A 97 17.65 6.53 2.37
N THR A 98 17.23 6.90 3.57
CA THR A 98 17.78 6.33 4.82
C THR A 98 17.47 4.84 4.92
N ILE A 99 16.30 4.40 4.47
CA ILE A 99 15.92 2.97 4.44
C ILE A 99 15.60 2.59 3.01
N CYS A 100 16.29 1.58 2.50
CA CYS A 100 16.07 0.98 1.20
C CYS A 100 15.83 -0.52 1.38
N GLY A 101 14.73 -1.02 0.82
CA GLY A 101 14.41 -2.44 0.82
C GLY A 101 15.20 -3.23 -0.21
N THR A 102 14.88 -4.50 -0.37
CA THR A 102 15.49 -5.42 -1.33
C THR A 102 14.49 -5.94 -2.38
N GLY A 103 13.20 -5.75 -2.14
CA GLY A 103 12.12 -6.15 -3.03
C GLY A 103 10.75 -5.88 -2.41
N THR A 104 9.73 -5.82 -3.24
CA THR A 104 8.34 -5.67 -2.80
C THR A 104 7.92 -6.88 -1.96
N GLU A 105 8.27 -8.09 -2.39
CA GLU A 105 7.94 -9.32 -1.67
C GLU A 105 8.64 -9.36 -0.31
N ASP A 106 9.91 -8.96 -0.24
CA ASP A 106 10.66 -8.92 1.01
C ASP A 106 10.04 -7.95 2.01
N TYR A 107 9.63 -6.78 1.52
CA TYR A 107 8.96 -5.80 2.38
C TYR A 107 7.69 -6.35 3.00
N PHE A 108 6.91 -7.13 2.26
CA PHE A 108 5.67 -7.74 2.74
C PHE A 108 5.86 -9.13 3.36
N GLY A 109 7.10 -9.62 3.49
CA GLY A 109 7.45 -10.85 4.20
C GLY A 109 7.30 -12.13 3.39
N GLY A 110 7.34 -12.03 2.06
CA GLY A 110 7.16 -13.13 1.12
C GLY A 110 8.39 -13.44 0.29
N ALA A 111 9.56 -13.54 0.91
CA ALA A 111 10.79 -13.91 0.23
C ALA A 111 10.59 -15.03 -0.80
N TRP A 112 11.39 -15.03 -1.88
CA TRP A 112 11.32 -16.01 -2.97
C TRP A 112 9.96 -16.01 -3.68
N SER A 113 9.50 -14.81 -4.06
CA SER A 113 8.28 -14.59 -4.86
C SER A 113 6.98 -15.10 -4.24
N PHE A 114 6.87 -15.17 -2.90
CA PHE A 114 5.71 -15.73 -2.19
C PHE A 114 5.42 -17.20 -2.56
N ALA A 115 6.34 -17.89 -3.20
CA ALA A 115 6.09 -19.16 -3.88
C ALA A 115 6.60 -20.35 -3.09
N THR A 116 5.88 -21.47 -3.24
CA THR A 116 6.32 -22.79 -2.83
C THR A 116 6.21 -23.77 -4.01
N GLN A 117 6.96 -24.89 -3.92
CA GLN A 117 6.81 -25.98 -4.86
C GLN A 117 5.76 -26.95 -4.38
N GLN A 118 4.71 -27.14 -5.15
CA GLN A 118 3.64 -28.10 -4.88
C GLN A 118 3.46 -29.03 -6.10
N ASN A 119 3.70 -30.31 -5.95
CA ASN A 119 3.59 -31.31 -7.03
C ASN A 119 4.37 -30.94 -8.31
N GLY A 120 5.55 -30.33 -8.15
CA GLY A 120 6.38 -29.88 -9.27
C GLY A 120 5.93 -28.58 -9.95
N GLN A 121 4.94 -27.90 -9.39
CA GLN A 121 4.47 -26.59 -9.85
C GLN A 121 4.83 -25.51 -8.82
N THR A 122 5.17 -24.34 -9.30
CA THR A 122 5.35 -23.16 -8.46
C THR A 122 3.98 -22.56 -8.16
N VAL A 123 3.64 -22.46 -6.87
CA VAL A 123 2.36 -21.90 -6.40
C VAL A 123 2.64 -20.67 -5.55
N GLU A 124 2.03 -19.55 -5.92
CA GLU A 124 2.05 -18.32 -5.14
C GLU A 124 1.08 -18.43 -3.96
N ASN A 125 1.55 -18.19 -2.74
CA ASN A 125 0.79 -18.43 -1.51
C ASN A 125 0.30 -17.14 -0.89
N GLN A 126 -0.97 -17.13 -0.51
CA GLN A 126 -1.57 -16.08 0.30
C GLN A 126 -1.39 -16.40 1.79
N TYR A 127 -1.26 -15.35 2.60
CA TYR A 127 -1.17 -15.48 4.05
C TYR A 127 -1.64 -14.20 4.75
N CYS A 128 -2.01 -14.34 6.02
CA CYS A 128 -2.34 -13.24 6.91
C CYS A 128 -1.66 -13.46 8.26
N THR A 129 -0.88 -12.49 8.71
CA THR A 129 -0.28 -12.45 10.04
C THR A 129 -0.63 -11.14 10.73
N PRO A 130 -0.39 -10.97 12.04
CA PRO A 130 -0.73 -9.72 12.72
C PRO A 130 -0.05 -8.46 12.16
N TYR A 131 1.14 -8.58 11.56
CA TYR A 131 1.95 -7.42 11.17
C TYR A 131 2.23 -7.29 9.68
N LEU A 132 2.07 -8.36 8.92
CA LEU A 132 2.26 -8.36 7.47
C LEU A 132 1.43 -9.47 6.83
N GLY A 133 1.13 -9.32 5.55
CA GLY A 133 0.36 -10.34 4.84
C GLY A 133 0.17 -10.07 3.36
N TYR A 134 -0.27 -11.13 2.71
CA TYR A 134 -0.68 -11.21 1.32
C TYR A 134 -2.11 -11.79 1.28
N PRO A 135 -3.14 -10.99 1.64
CA PRO A 135 -4.49 -11.48 1.84
C PRO A 135 -5.26 -11.79 0.56
N TYR A 136 -4.86 -11.24 -0.57
CA TYR A 136 -5.62 -11.38 -1.80
C TYR A 136 -4.71 -11.59 -3.03
N TYR A 137 -5.03 -12.63 -3.78
CA TYR A 137 -4.51 -12.90 -5.10
C TYR A 137 -5.64 -13.37 -6.01
N SER A 138 -5.80 -12.75 -7.16
CA SER A 138 -6.69 -13.18 -8.22
C SER A 138 -5.92 -13.25 -9.53
N SER A 139 -5.92 -14.41 -10.15
CA SER A 139 -5.45 -14.65 -11.51
C SER A 139 -6.55 -15.37 -12.29
N HIS A 140 -6.34 -15.58 -13.59
CA HIS A 140 -7.25 -16.35 -14.43
C HIS A 140 -7.45 -17.80 -13.98
N ASP A 141 -6.61 -18.31 -13.06
CA ASP A 141 -6.72 -19.67 -12.51
C ASP A 141 -7.55 -19.72 -11.20
N THR A 142 -8.19 -18.63 -10.81
CA THR A 142 -8.98 -18.63 -9.58
C THR A 142 -10.30 -19.35 -9.73
N PHE A 143 -10.73 -20.03 -8.65
CA PHE A 143 -11.87 -20.94 -8.55
C PHE A 143 -13.27 -20.38 -8.91
N LEU A 144 -13.37 -19.12 -9.27
CA LEU A 144 -14.64 -18.48 -9.54
C LEU A 144 -14.91 -18.42 -11.04
N HIS A 145 -15.09 -19.57 -11.66
CA HIS A 145 -15.67 -19.67 -12.99
C HIS A 145 -17.17 -19.40 -12.92
N ASN A 146 -17.55 -18.15 -12.97
CA ASN A 146 -18.94 -17.75 -13.18
C ASN A 146 -18.99 -16.62 -14.19
N ASP A 147 -20.19 -16.28 -14.65
CA ASP A 147 -20.43 -15.26 -15.68
C ASP A 147 -19.91 -13.85 -15.33
N TYR A 148 -19.45 -13.64 -14.08
CA TYR A 148 -18.92 -12.37 -13.58
C TYR A 148 -17.38 -12.37 -13.47
N HIS A 149 -16.72 -13.50 -13.65
CA HIS A 149 -15.28 -13.65 -13.56
C HIS A 149 -14.80 -14.24 -14.89
N ASN A 150 -14.12 -13.43 -15.62
CA ASN A 150 -13.65 -13.77 -16.94
C ASN A 150 -12.16 -14.20 -16.83
N ASP A 151 -11.81 -15.18 -17.61
CA ASP A 151 -10.47 -15.78 -17.66
C ASP A 151 -9.38 -14.80 -18.14
N ASP A 152 -9.79 -13.66 -18.70
CA ASP A 152 -8.88 -12.60 -19.18
C ASP A 152 -8.55 -11.55 -18.12
N GLN A 153 -8.92 -11.77 -16.86
CA GLN A 153 -8.63 -10.82 -15.78
C GLN A 153 -7.12 -10.71 -15.53
N MET A 154 -6.63 -9.47 -15.51
CA MET A 154 -5.25 -9.20 -15.12
C MET A 154 -4.98 -9.62 -13.67
N PRO A 155 -3.83 -10.23 -13.35
CA PRO A 155 -3.49 -10.64 -12.00
C PRO A 155 -3.54 -9.48 -11.02
N GLN A 156 -4.33 -9.63 -9.97
CA GLN A 156 -4.51 -8.66 -8.91
C GLN A 156 -3.98 -9.20 -7.59
N ARG A 157 -3.33 -8.35 -6.84
CA ARG A 157 -2.72 -8.69 -5.54
C ARG A 157 -2.97 -7.59 -4.54
N SER A 158 -3.05 -7.97 -3.27
CA SER A 158 -2.96 -6.98 -2.20
C SER A 158 -2.04 -7.45 -1.08
N PHE A 159 -1.38 -6.49 -0.45
CA PHE A 159 -0.40 -6.72 0.60
C PHE A 159 -0.60 -5.70 1.72
N TYR A 160 -0.17 -6.06 2.94
CA TYR A 160 -0.08 -5.10 4.03
C TYR A 160 1.16 -5.35 4.88
N ARG A 161 1.69 -4.28 5.44
CA ARG A 161 2.70 -4.32 6.52
C ARG A 161 2.42 -3.24 7.54
N TRP A 162 2.45 -3.62 8.82
CA TRP A 162 2.28 -2.75 9.96
C TRP A 162 3.57 -2.65 10.75
N HIS A 163 4.15 -1.46 10.83
CA HIS A 163 5.36 -1.14 11.61
C HIS A 163 4.97 -0.72 13.03
N LEU A 164 4.21 -1.56 13.74
CA LEU A 164 3.75 -1.25 15.11
C LEU A 164 4.83 -1.53 16.15
N LEU A 165 5.63 -2.57 15.94
CA LEU A 165 6.74 -2.93 16.83
C LEU A 165 8.06 -2.24 16.45
N ASP A 166 8.19 -1.87 15.19
CA ASP A 166 9.36 -1.23 14.58
C ASP A 166 8.98 0.00 13.77
N PRO A 167 8.38 1.04 14.38
CA PRO A 167 7.92 2.22 13.66
C PRO A 167 9.10 2.94 13.00
N ILE A 168 8.85 3.48 11.79
CA ILE A 168 9.85 4.28 11.08
C ILE A 168 9.69 5.73 11.54
N LEU A 169 10.64 6.19 12.34
CA LEU A 169 10.60 7.51 12.97
C LEU A 169 11.16 8.59 12.05
N PHE A 170 10.57 9.78 12.10
CA PHE A 170 11.08 10.98 11.43
C PHE A 170 10.88 12.22 12.33
N GLU A 171 11.82 13.18 12.26
CA GLU A 171 11.81 14.38 13.06
C GLU A 171 11.47 15.64 12.25
N LYS A 172 11.72 15.63 10.92
CA LYS A 172 11.54 16.81 10.07
C LYS A 172 10.64 16.54 8.88
N ASP A 173 10.86 15.46 8.19
CA ASP A 173 10.07 15.11 7.00
C ASP A 173 10.18 13.63 6.65
N LEU A 174 9.20 13.19 5.86
CA LEU A 174 9.13 11.84 5.33
C LEU A 174 8.60 11.85 3.90
N LYS A 175 9.25 11.07 3.04
CA LYS A 175 8.75 10.64 1.74
C LYS A 175 8.93 9.13 1.62
N VAL A 176 7.93 8.44 1.06
CA VAL A 176 7.96 6.98 0.85
C VAL A 176 7.67 6.69 -0.61
N THR A 177 8.50 5.86 -1.23
CA THR A 177 8.32 5.44 -2.62
C THR A 177 8.43 3.93 -2.77
N LEU A 178 7.88 3.41 -3.86
CA LEU A 178 7.99 2.03 -4.28
C LEU A 178 8.55 1.99 -5.69
N GLN A 179 9.72 1.40 -5.86
CA GLN A 179 10.35 1.21 -7.16
C GLN A 179 9.53 0.22 -8.00
N GLN A 180 9.50 0.43 -9.31
CA GLN A 180 8.71 -0.36 -10.25
C GLN A 180 9.61 -1.16 -11.18
N ILE A 181 10.21 -2.23 -10.67
CA ILE A 181 11.06 -3.15 -11.45
C ILE A 181 10.64 -4.60 -11.24
N GLY A 182 10.95 -5.42 -12.22
CA GLY A 182 10.71 -6.85 -12.23
C GLY A 182 11.85 -7.64 -12.87
N VAL A 183 11.68 -8.95 -12.96
CA VAL A 183 12.64 -9.87 -13.61
C VAL A 183 11.98 -10.62 -14.75
N SER A 184 12.64 -10.63 -15.89
CA SER A 184 12.32 -11.45 -17.07
C SER A 184 13.48 -12.38 -17.41
N HIS A 185 13.35 -13.13 -18.50
CA HIS A 185 14.46 -13.94 -19.04
C HIS A 185 15.71 -13.12 -19.39
N GLY A 186 15.54 -11.82 -19.65
CA GLY A 186 16.64 -10.90 -19.94
C GLY A 186 17.23 -10.21 -18.73
N GLY A 187 16.79 -10.54 -17.52
CA GLY A 187 17.19 -9.90 -16.26
C GLY A 187 16.19 -8.84 -15.78
N LEU A 188 16.67 -7.90 -14.99
CA LEU A 188 15.87 -6.79 -14.44
C LEU A 188 15.31 -5.89 -15.55
N PHE A 189 14.09 -5.42 -15.39
CA PHE A 189 13.47 -4.47 -16.31
C PHE A 189 12.51 -3.52 -15.60
N GLU A 190 12.35 -2.32 -16.14
CA GLU A 190 11.41 -1.31 -15.64
C GLU A 190 9.97 -1.66 -16.01
N ARG A 191 9.09 -1.60 -15.02
CA ARG A 191 7.68 -2.00 -15.15
C ARG A 191 6.74 -0.80 -15.14
N GLN A 192 5.54 -1.07 -15.69
CA GLN A 192 4.37 -0.20 -15.55
C GLN A 192 3.19 -1.06 -15.12
N ASP A 193 2.64 -0.76 -13.95
CA ASP A 193 1.51 -1.48 -13.36
C ASP A 193 0.45 -0.51 -12.84
N ASP A 194 -0.75 -1.01 -12.53
CA ASP A 194 -1.76 -0.26 -11.81
C ASP A 194 -1.51 -0.45 -10.31
N VAL A 195 -1.09 0.60 -9.65
CA VAL A 195 -0.68 0.56 -8.25
C VAL A 195 -1.52 1.52 -7.43
N ALA A 196 -2.12 1.00 -6.35
CA ALA A 196 -2.79 1.81 -5.34
C ALA A 196 -2.24 1.48 -3.95
N THR A 197 -2.04 2.50 -3.13
CA THR A 197 -1.55 2.33 -1.75
C THR A 197 -2.35 3.15 -0.76
N THR A 198 -2.38 2.68 0.49
CA THR A 198 -2.71 3.50 1.64
C THR A 198 -1.51 3.52 2.57
N ALA A 199 -1.00 4.70 2.83
CA ALA A 199 0.04 4.94 3.83
C ALA A 199 -0.62 5.31 5.16
N TYR A 200 -0.05 4.82 6.28
CA TYR A 200 -0.53 5.08 7.64
C TYR A 200 0.60 5.61 8.50
N TRP A 201 0.36 6.74 9.20
CA TRP A 201 1.37 7.32 10.07
C TRP A 201 0.74 8.11 11.23
N TYR A 202 1.52 8.37 12.25
CA TYR A 202 1.21 9.33 13.30
C TYR A 202 2.10 10.56 13.15
N GLN A 203 1.53 11.75 13.38
CA GLN A 203 2.27 13.01 13.27
C GLN A 203 1.78 14.02 14.30
N THR A 204 2.71 14.79 14.84
CA THR A 204 2.40 15.94 15.72
C THR A 204 1.95 17.14 14.91
N HIS A 205 1.19 18.05 15.53
CA HIS A 205 0.91 19.36 14.95
C HIS A 205 2.07 20.36 15.15
N PRO A 206 2.21 21.38 14.29
CA PRO A 206 1.44 21.59 13.05
C PRO A 206 1.90 20.67 11.91
N HIS A 207 1.03 20.43 10.95
CA HIS A 207 1.37 19.72 9.70
C HIS A 207 0.94 20.55 8.49
N VAL A 208 1.55 20.30 7.33
CA VAL A 208 1.13 20.89 6.05
C VAL A 208 -0.18 20.24 5.58
N PRO A 209 -1.02 20.96 4.83
CA PRO A 209 -2.20 20.37 4.22
C PRO A 209 -1.82 19.19 3.29
N PHE A 210 -2.58 18.12 3.37
CA PHE A 210 -2.41 16.95 2.51
C PHE A 210 -3.05 17.18 1.14
N ALA A 211 -2.54 16.47 0.12
CA ALA A 211 -3.16 16.46 -1.18
C ALA A 211 -4.62 15.97 -1.10
N PRO A 212 -5.55 16.58 -1.84
CA PRO A 212 -6.93 16.12 -1.87
C PRO A 212 -7.02 14.70 -2.44
N LEU A 213 -8.09 14.00 -2.05
CA LEU A 213 -8.39 12.70 -2.65
C LEU A 213 -8.59 12.87 -4.17
N MET A 214 -8.03 11.96 -4.95
CA MET A 214 -8.20 11.91 -6.40
C MET A 214 -9.67 11.90 -6.80
N SER A 215 -9.99 12.40 -8.00
CA SER A 215 -11.35 12.42 -8.52
C SER A 215 -11.96 10.99 -8.58
N ARG A 216 -13.31 10.91 -8.57
CA ARG A 216 -14.02 9.63 -8.72
C ARG A 216 -13.54 8.85 -9.95
N LYS A 217 -13.37 9.53 -11.09
CA LYS A 217 -12.91 8.91 -12.35
C LYS A 217 -11.52 8.27 -12.23
N GLU A 218 -10.58 8.93 -11.54
CA GLU A 218 -9.23 8.41 -11.34
C GLU A 218 -9.19 7.22 -10.36
N ARG A 219 -10.15 7.14 -9.44
CA ARG A 219 -10.30 6.04 -8.47
C ARG A 219 -11.13 4.87 -9.00
N TRP A 220 -11.83 5.04 -10.12
CA TRP A 220 -12.70 4.01 -10.69
C TRP A 220 -11.91 2.73 -11.01
N PRO A 221 -12.48 1.53 -10.74
CA PRO A 221 -11.89 0.27 -11.17
C PRO A 221 -11.66 0.23 -12.69
N ARG A 222 -10.74 -0.62 -13.13
CA ARG A 222 -10.53 -0.89 -14.56
C ARG A 222 -11.64 -1.75 -15.11
#